data_b50d81307c6984fd1debe981ed5ff4ff
#
_entry.id   b50d81307c6984fd1debe981ed5ff4ff
#
_cell.length_a   1.000
_cell.length_b   1.000
_cell.length_c   1.000
_cell.angle_alpha   90.00
_cell.angle_beta   90.00
_cell.angle_gamma   90.00
#
_symmetry.space_group_name_H-M   'P 1'
#
loop_
_entity.id
_entity.type
_entity.pdbx_description
1 polymer ?
#
loop_
_entity_poly.entity_id
_entity_poly.type
_entity_poly.pdbx_seq_one_letter_code
_entity_poly.pdbx_strand_id
1 'polypeptide(L)'
;MELLRSFGNRKIGYVPFGTTNGADRLPFPCHKPADCYVVLFARNGSTVISDFVEYKADRDTLFFFNIGQQFQIGNESNGELVYFNPEFYCIAFHDKELTCDGVLFNNVFETPFIVLTESEHVSFSRLMGEIRQELHREDYWTEEMARTKLKELIITASRSWLERTPDQKGMGTTEDELSRRFSHLVESHYQSMHSVAEYAGLLHISPKTLNRKIVREKGISPNTIIKNRIILQAKRLLANTDLSVKEISGQLGYDDQSYFVRFFKIQTGKSPVEFRKEATKD
;
A
#
# COMPACT_ATOMS: atom_id res chain seq x y z
N MET A 1 15.72 -17.38 3.76
CA MET A 1 16.04 -16.79 5.08
C MET A 1 15.72 -15.31 5.04
N GLU A 2 14.95 -14.81 5.98
CA GLU A 2 14.63 -13.38 6.13
C GLU A 2 15.88 -12.60 6.51
N LEU A 3 16.07 -11.43 5.91
CA LEU A 3 17.10 -10.47 6.23
C LEU A 3 16.43 -9.18 6.71
N LEU A 4 16.63 -8.82 7.95
CA LEU A 4 16.17 -7.56 8.52
C LEU A 4 17.37 -6.73 8.95
N ARG A 5 17.42 -5.47 8.50
CA ARG A 5 18.37 -4.48 8.98
C ARG A 5 17.65 -3.30 9.63
N SER A 6 18.15 -2.88 10.76
CA SER A 6 17.67 -1.73 11.51
C SER A 6 18.79 -0.75 11.76
N PHE A 7 18.58 0.51 11.39
CA PHE A 7 19.50 1.62 11.55
C PHE A 7 18.82 2.70 12.41
N GLY A 8 18.81 2.46 13.72
CA GLY A 8 17.96 3.21 14.65
C GLY A 8 16.47 2.89 14.43
N ASN A 9 15.65 3.91 14.14
CA ASN A 9 14.23 3.74 13.79
C ASN A 9 13.97 3.40 12.31
N ARG A 10 15.02 3.39 11.46
CA ARG A 10 14.94 3.10 10.03
C ARG A 10 15.09 1.61 9.80
N LYS A 11 14.16 0.99 9.07
CA LYS A 11 14.09 -0.44 8.87
C LYS A 11 13.91 -0.80 7.40
N ILE A 12 14.66 -1.81 6.95
CA ILE A 12 14.47 -2.46 5.66
C ILE A 12 14.66 -3.96 5.84
N GLY A 13 13.84 -4.77 5.17
CA GLY A 13 13.97 -6.21 5.18
C GLY A 13 13.73 -6.82 3.81
N TYR A 14 14.28 -8.01 3.62
CA TYR A 14 14.14 -8.83 2.43
C TYR A 14 13.71 -10.24 2.84
N VAL A 15 12.69 -10.78 2.19
CA VAL A 15 12.12 -12.09 2.49
C VAL A 15 11.87 -12.85 1.19
N PRO A 16 12.60 -13.95 0.90
CA PRO A 16 12.22 -14.88 -0.15
C PRO A 16 11.10 -15.80 0.35
N PHE A 17 10.19 -16.18 -0.54
CA PHE A 17 9.14 -17.16 -0.27
C PHE A 17 9.00 -18.14 -1.43
N GLY A 18 8.48 -19.36 -1.15
CA GLY A 18 8.21 -20.39 -2.16
C GLY A 18 8.85 -21.73 -1.88
N THR A 19 8.59 -22.68 -2.76
CA THR A 19 8.96 -24.10 -2.65
C THR A 19 10.38 -24.37 -3.13
N THR A 20 11.40 -23.86 -2.45
CA THR A 20 12.74 -24.43 -2.57
C THR A 20 13.10 -25.12 -1.27
N ASN A 21 13.01 -26.46 -1.30
CA ASN A 21 13.43 -27.36 -0.21
C ASN A 21 12.64 -27.28 1.11
N GLY A 22 11.37 -27.67 1.11
CA GLY A 22 10.69 -28.36 2.23
C GLY A 22 10.66 -27.75 3.65
N ALA A 23 11.46 -26.73 3.94
CA ALA A 23 11.68 -26.21 5.27
C ALA A 23 11.36 -24.73 5.50
N ASP A 24 11.32 -23.93 4.46
CA ASP A 24 11.07 -22.47 4.57
C ASP A 24 9.64 -22.10 4.09
N ARG A 25 8.64 -22.76 4.66
CA ARG A 25 7.31 -22.15 4.67
C ARG A 25 7.39 -20.97 5.64
N LEU A 26 7.45 -19.78 5.10
CA LEU A 26 7.09 -18.61 5.90
C LEU A 26 5.69 -18.86 6.43
N PRO A 27 5.49 -18.85 7.76
CA PRO A 27 4.15 -18.80 8.30
C PRO A 27 3.58 -17.44 7.94
N PHE A 28 2.97 -17.33 6.75
CA PHE A 28 2.08 -16.21 6.50
C PHE A 28 0.73 -16.53 7.18
N PRO A 29 0.30 -15.69 8.10
CA PRO A 29 0.11 -14.25 7.90
C PRO A 29 1.41 -13.51 8.10
N CYS A 30 1.85 -12.83 7.05
CA CYS A 30 3.03 -12.00 7.11
C CYS A 30 2.89 -11.01 8.26
N HIS A 31 3.69 -11.17 9.30
CA HIS A 31 3.91 -10.09 10.26
C HIS A 31 4.79 -9.02 9.58
N LYS A 32 4.25 -8.49 8.47
CA LYS A 32 4.67 -7.21 7.97
C LYS A 32 4.64 -6.28 9.18
N PRO A 33 5.74 -5.59 9.53
CA PRO A 33 5.63 -4.49 10.47
C PRO A 33 4.50 -3.58 10.00
N ALA A 34 3.53 -3.31 10.85
CA ALA A 34 2.31 -2.57 10.47
C ALA A 34 2.60 -1.17 9.90
N ASP A 35 3.84 -0.72 10.05
CA ASP A 35 4.40 0.57 9.68
C ASP A 35 5.27 0.54 8.41
N CYS A 36 5.24 -0.53 7.61
CA CYS A 36 6.10 -0.68 6.43
C CYS A 36 5.34 -0.69 5.10
N TYR A 37 5.95 -0.12 4.08
CA TYR A 37 5.65 -0.37 2.67
C TYR A 37 6.23 -1.72 2.25
N VAL A 38 5.61 -2.36 1.23
CA VAL A 38 6.12 -3.60 0.66
C VAL A 38 6.15 -3.54 -0.85
N VAL A 39 7.24 -4.00 -1.43
CA VAL A 39 7.36 -4.38 -2.85
C VAL A 39 7.47 -5.89 -2.90
N LEU A 40 6.49 -6.54 -3.48
CA LEU A 40 6.41 -7.99 -3.63
C LEU A 40 6.68 -8.36 -5.10
N PHE A 41 7.68 -9.17 -5.35
CA PHE A 41 7.95 -9.76 -6.64
C PHE A 41 7.42 -11.20 -6.65
N ALA A 42 6.22 -11.39 -7.19
CA ALA A 42 5.57 -12.67 -7.36
C ALA A 42 5.98 -13.31 -8.69
N ARG A 43 6.42 -14.56 -8.65
CA ARG A 43 6.74 -15.33 -9.87
C ARG A 43 5.46 -15.84 -10.53
N ASN A 44 5.57 -16.18 -11.80
CA ASN A 44 4.50 -16.84 -12.55
C ASN A 44 3.89 -18.01 -11.76
N GLY A 45 2.57 -18.13 -11.79
CA GLY A 45 1.80 -19.12 -11.05
C GLY A 45 1.47 -18.75 -9.60
N SER A 46 2.00 -17.60 -9.11
CA SER A 46 1.72 -17.16 -7.75
C SER A 46 0.31 -16.58 -7.60
N THR A 47 -0.29 -16.78 -6.43
CA THR A 47 -1.54 -16.15 -6.02
C THR A 47 -1.27 -15.17 -4.89
N VAL A 48 -1.77 -13.96 -5.02
CA VAL A 48 -1.69 -12.89 -4.02
C VAL A 48 -3.09 -12.42 -3.71
N ILE A 49 -3.49 -12.44 -2.44
CA ILE A 49 -4.78 -11.90 -1.99
C ILE A 49 -4.49 -10.59 -1.28
N SER A 50 -5.07 -9.49 -1.74
CA SER A 50 -4.92 -8.18 -1.12
C SER A 50 -6.27 -7.52 -0.94
N ASP A 51 -6.55 -7.07 0.29
CA ASP A 51 -7.79 -6.37 0.62
C ASP A 51 -9.04 -7.07 0.07
N PHE A 52 -9.11 -8.40 0.23
CA PHE A 52 -10.23 -9.27 -0.20
C PHE A 52 -10.34 -9.48 -1.73
N VAL A 53 -9.33 -9.09 -2.50
CA VAL A 53 -9.22 -9.33 -3.95
C VAL A 53 -8.11 -10.32 -4.21
N GLU A 54 -8.42 -11.38 -4.96
CA GLU A 54 -7.45 -12.38 -5.40
C GLU A 54 -6.84 -11.97 -6.74
N TYR A 55 -5.51 -11.98 -6.79
CA TYR A 55 -4.70 -11.72 -7.99
C TYR A 55 -3.92 -12.98 -8.35
N LYS A 56 -4.07 -13.47 -9.58
CA LYS A 56 -3.28 -14.57 -10.12
C LYS A 56 -2.21 -14.00 -11.03
N ALA A 57 -0.98 -14.31 -10.74
CA ALA A 57 0.16 -13.88 -11.53
C ALA A 57 0.43 -14.89 -12.67
N ASP A 58 -0.18 -14.67 -13.84
CA ASP A 58 0.06 -15.48 -15.07
C ASP A 58 1.44 -15.21 -15.69
N ARG A 59 2.15 -14.23 -15.19
CA ARG A 59 3.55 -13.87 -15.46
C ARG A 59 4.14 -13.26 -14.22
N ASP A 60 5.46 -13.14 -14.19
CA ASP A 60 6.15 -12.43 -13.09
C ASP A 60 5.57 -11.04 -12.91
N THR A 61 5.20 -10.72 -11.68
CA THR A 61 4.42 -9.51 -11.35
C THR A 61 4.97 -8.84 -10.10
N LEU A 62 5.12 -7.52 -10.16
CA LEU A 62 5.41 -6.69 -8.98
C LEU A 62 4.11 -6.15 -8.40
N PHE A 63 3.94 -6.30 -7.08
CA PHE A 63 2.86 -5.69 -6.32
C PHE A 63 3.43 -4.68 -5.32
N PHE A 64 2.66 -3.62 -5.06
CA PHE A 64 3.05 -2.55 -4.14
C PHE A 64 1.97 -2.39 -3.06
N PHE A 65 2.37 -2.54 -1.79
CA PHE A 65 1.44 -2.45 -0.67
C PHE A 65 1.80 -1.28 0.23
N ASN A 66 0.80 -0.47 0.50
CA ASN A 66 0.90 0.67 1.39
C ASN A 66 0.95 0.22 2.87
N ILE A 67 1.34 1.12 3.76
CA ILE A 67 1.26 0.95 5.21
C ILE A 67 -0.16 0.55 5.59
N GLY A 68 -0.28 -0.44 6.48
CA GLY A 68 -1.56 -0.96 6.95
C GLY A 68 -2.36 -1.78 5.93
N GLN A 69 -1.94 -1.88 4.68
CA GLN A 69 -2.59 -2.75 3.69
C GLN A 69 -2.27 -4.22 3.99
N GLN A 70 -3.31 -5.05 4.02
CA GLN A 70 -3.16 -6.48 4.28
C GLN A 70 -3.03 -7.26 2.97
N PHE A 71 -2.15 -8.25 2.96
CA PHE A 71 -2.04 -9.19 1.84
C PHE A 71 -1.69 -10.59 2.35
N GLN A 72 -2.03 -11.58 1.56
CA GLN A 72 -1.68 -12.99 1.79
C GLN A 72 -1.08 -13.55 0.51
N ILE A 73 -0.20 -14.53 0.66
CA ILE A 73 0.44 -15.21 -0.45
C ILE A 73 -0.03 -16.66 -0.44
N GLY A 74 -0.51 -17.15 -1.57
CA GLY A 74 -0.98 -18.53 -1.71
C GLY A 74 0.12 -19.54 -1.44
N ASN A 75 -0.25 -20.73 -0.95
CA ASN A 75 0.69 -21.78 -0.50
C ASN A 75 1.66 -22.28 -1.58
N GLU A 76 1.28 -22.22 -2.86
CA GLU A 76 2.11 -22.65 -4.00
C GLU A 76 2.85 -21.50 -4.67
N SER A 77 2.75 -20.32 -4.11
CA SER A 77 3.36 -19.10 -4.65
C SER A 77 4.86 -19.08 -4.39
N ASN A 78 5.60 -18.45 -5.30
CA ASN A 78 7.03 -18.29 -5.25
C ASN A 78 7.42 -16.85 -5.56
N GLY A 79 8.47 -16.35 -4.89
CA GLY A 79 8.94 -14.99 -5.12
C GLY A 79 9.78 -14.44 -3.98
N GLU A 80 9.80 -13.13 -3.91
CA GLU A 80 10.58 -12.38 -2.94
C GLU A 80 9.93 -11.04 -2.64
N LEU A 81 10.12 -10.50 -1.45
CA LEU A 81 9.62 -9.18 -1.10
C LEU A 81 10.68 -8.36 -0.37
N VAL A 82 10.57 -7.05 -0.56
CA VAL A 82 11.29 -6.05 0.22
C VAL A 82 10.26 -5.22 0.97
N TYR A 83 10.48 -5.02 2.27
CA TYR A 83 9.68 -4.12 3.09
C TYR A 83 10.56 -3.06 3.76
N PHE A 84 10.03 -1.86 3.92
CA PHE A 84 10.76 -0.73 4.50
C PHE A 84 9.80 0.25 5.16
N ASN A 85 10.24 0.88 6.24
CA ASN A 85 9.44 1.92 6.87
C ASN A 85 9.71 3.31 6.23
N PRO A 86 8.80 4.28 6.43
CA PRO A 86 8.96 5.63 5.89
C PRO A 86 10.30 6.27 6.23
N GLU A 87 10.77 6.08 7.47
CA GLU A 87 12.01 6.66 7.96
C GLU A 87 13.24 6.14 7.22
N PHE A 88 13.20 4.92 6.70
CA PHE A 88 14.28 4.37 5.89
C PHE A 88 14.37 5.04 4.52
N TYR A 89 13.22 5.30 3.89
CA TYR A 89 13.17 5.84 2.54
C TYR A 89 13.22 7.38 2.50
N CYS A 90 12.58 8.06 3.46
CA CYS A 90 12.34 9.50 3.49
C CYS A 90 13.38 10.30 4.28
N ILE A 91 14.67 10.03 4.20
CA ILE A 91 15.68 10.83 4.92
C ILE A 91 15.90 12.21 4.32
N ALA A 92 15.48 12.48 3.13
CA ALA A 92 15.58 13.81 2.55
C ALA A 92 14.23 14.53 2.60
N PHE A 93 13.97 15.27 3.67
CA PHE A 93 12.94 16.29 3.76
C PHE A 93 13.03 17.39 2.67
N HIS A 94 13.96 17.24 1.72
CA HIS A 94 14.24 18.21 0.66
C HIS A 94 14.01 17.71 -0.76
N ASP A 95 13.80 16.42 -1.01
CA ASP A 95 13.46 15.93 -2.34
C ASP A 95 11.93 15.96 -2.52
N LYS A 96 11.42 17.11 -2.95
CA LYS A 96 10.01 17.30 -3.34
C LYS A 96 9.53 16.39 -4.47
N GLU A 97 10.46 15.63 -5.10
CA GLU A 97 10.18 14.82 -6.29
C GLU A 97 9.93 13.35 -6.00
N LEU A 98 10.27 12.87 -4.79
CA LEU A 98 10.12 11.48 -4.38
C LEU A 98 9.54 11.40 -2.96
N THR A 99 8.38 11.98 -2.76
CA THR A 99 7.62 11.68 -1.54
C THR A 99 7.34 10.18 -1.50
N CYS A 100 7.40 9.57 -0.33
CA CYS A 100 7.04 8.15 -0.09
C CYS A 100 5.64 7.81 -0.62
N ASP A 101 4.91 8.80 -1.01
CA ASP A 101 3.58 8.83 -1.61
C ASP A 101 3.60 8.76 -3.15
N GLY A 102 4.62 8.14 -3.75
CA GLY A 102 4.68 7.92 -5.20
C GLY A 102 3.46 7.14 -5.71
N VAL A 103 3.23 7.23 -7.01
CA VAL A 103 2.11 6.59 -7.73
C VAL A 103 1.83 5.15 -7.37
N LEU A 104 2.85 4.44 -6.88
CA LEU A 104 2.78 3.02 -6.55
C LEU A 104 2.19 2.74 -5.17
N PHE A 105 2.23 3.71 -4.23
CA PHE A 105 1.77 3.50 -2.86
C PHE A 105 0.55 4.35 -2.48
N ASN A 106 0.14 5.31 -3.33
CA ASN A 106 -0.99 6.22 -3.08
C ASN A 106 -2.34 5.74 -3.59
N ASN A 107 -2.43 4.53 -4.14
CA ASN A 107 -3.70 4.01 -4.59
C ASN A 107 -4.46 3.36 -3.44
N VAL A 108 -5.44 4.10 -2.91
CA VAL A 108 -6.29 3.66 -1.79
C VAL A 108 -7.33 2.61 -2.21
N PHE A 109 -7.54 2.40 -3.52
CA PHE A 109 -8.67 1.63 -4.04
C PHE A 109 -8.28 0.30 -4.64
N GLU A 110 -7.08 0.21 -5.20
CA GLU A 110 -6.59 -0.99 -5.88
C GLU A 110 -5.12 -1.19 -5.50
N THR A 111 -4.73 -2.43 -5.33
CA THR A 111 -3.33 -2.77 -5.15
C THR A 111 -2.61 -2.52 -6.47
N PRO A 112 -1.68 -1.57 -6.56
CA PRO A 112 -0.91 -1.36 -7.79
C PRO A 112 -0.07 -2.60 -8.09
N PHE A 113 -0.09 -3.06 -9.35
CA PHE A 113 0.75 -4.17 -9.78
C PHE A 113 1.25 -3.96 -11.21
N ILE A 114 2.42 -4.48 -11.52
CA ILE A 114 3.06 -4.41 -12.83
C ILE A 114 3.33 -5.83 -13.31
N VAL A 115 2.64 -6.26 -14.36
CA VAL A 115 2.97 -7.51 -15.06
C VAL A 115 4.23 -7.27 -15.89
N LEU A 116 5.29 -8.01 -15.62
CA LEU A 116 6.61 -7.74 -16.19
C LEU A 116 6.75 -8.28 -17.61
N THR A 117 7.43 -7.52 -18.46
CA THR A 117 8.04 -8.03 -19.69
C THR A 117 9.33 -8.78 -19.39
N GLU A 118 9.89 -9.52 -20.34
CA GLU A 118 11.16 -10.24 -20.16
C GLU A 118 12.32 -9.31 -19.76
N SER A 119 12.43 -8.15 -20.38
CA SER A 119 13.47 -7.16 -20.07
C SER A 119 13.30 -6.57 -18.68
N GLU A 120 12.07 -6.30 -18.27
CA GLU A 120 11.75 -5.82 -16.92
C GLU A 120 12.02 -6.90 -15.87
N HIS A 121 11.66 -8.15 -16.13
CA HIS A 121 11.99 -9.27 -15.27
C HIS A 121 13.49 -9.31 -14.94
N VAL A 122 14.36 -9.22 -15.95
CA VAL A 122 15.81 -9.20 -15.75
C VAL A 122 16.23 -8.01 -14.88
N SER A 123 15.71 -6.83 -15.19
CA SER A 123 16.05 -5.60 -14.47
C SER A 123 15.62 -5.65 -13.01
N PHE A 124 14.38 -6.05 -12.72
CA PHE A 124 13.84 -6.11 -11.36
C PHE A 124 14.44 -7.26 -10.56
N SER A 125 14.68 -8.44 -11.17
CA SER A 125 15.40 -9.55 -10.52
C SER A 125 16.81 -9.14 -10.10
N ARG A 126 17.52 -8.37 -10.94
CA ARG A 126 18.83 -7.82 -10.62
C ARG A 126 18.75 -6.87 -9.42
N LEU A 127 17.82 -5.90 -9.43
CA LEU A 127 17.66 -4.93 -8.35
C LEU A 127 17.30 -5.59 -7.01
N MET A 128 16.37 -6.56 -7.01
CA MET A 128 16.02 -7.34 -5.82
C MET A 128 17.24 -8.11 -5.28
N GLY A 129 18.02 -8.73 -6.18
CA GLY A 129 19.26 -9.42 -5.83
C GLY A 129 20.33 -8.48 -5.25
N GLU A 130 20.49 -7.29 -5.82
CA GLU A 130 21.42 -6.27 -5.32
C GLU A 130 21.01 -5.79 -3.91
N ILE A 131 19.72 -5.50 -3.67
CA ILE A 131 19.21 -5.16 -2.33
C ILE A 131 19.54 -6.28 -1.33
N ARG A 132 19.26 -7.53 -1.69
CA ARG A 132 19.60 -8.68 -0.84
C ARG A 132 21.09 -8.75 -0.53
N GLN A 133 21.95 -8.54 -1.52
CA GLN A 133 23.42 -8.56 -1.33
C GLN A 133 23.87 -7.45 -0.38
N GLU A 134 23.34 -6.23 -0.52
CA GLU A 134 23.67 -5.13 0.38
C GLU A 134 23.21 -5.41 1.81
N LEU A 135 22.04 -6.02 2.01
CA LEU A 135 21.55 -6.36 3.35
C LEU A 135 22.36 -7.48 4.03
N HIS A 136 23.18 -8.23 3.29
CA HIS A 136 24.15 -9.18 3.86
C HIS A 136 25.43 -8.50 4.37
N ARG A 137 25.72 -7.29 3.91
CA ARG A 137 26.93 -6.56 4.33
C ARG A 137 26.76 -5.91 5.70
N GLU A 138 27.87 -5.65 6.37
CA GLU A 138 27.90 -5.01 7.70
C GLU A 138 28.95 -3.89 7.73
N ASP A 139 28.97 -3.07 6.68
CA ASP A 139 29.86 -1.93 6.58
C ASP A 139 29.12 -0.60 6.77
N TYR A 140 29.88 0.47 6.88
CA TYR A 140 29.38 1.84 7.07
C TYR A 140 28.42 2.27 5.94
N TRP A 141 28.58 1.75 4.72
CA TRP A 141 27.85 2.17 3.54
C TRP A 141 26.59 1.33 3.26
N THR A 142 26.39 0.23 3.99
CA THR A 142 25.28 -0.71 3.78
C THR A 142 23.93 -0.02 3.74
N GLU A 143 23.65 0.90 4.67
CA GLU A 143 22.37 1.61 4.72
C GLU A 143 22.16 2.47 3.48
N GLU A 144 23.15 3.27 3.09
CA GLU A 144 23.03 4.19 1.98
C GLU A 144 22.97 3.47 0.63
N MET A 145 23.71 2.38 0.47
CA MET A 145 23.64 1.54 -0.72
C MET A 145 22.30 0.84 -0.84
N ALA A 146 21.80 0.24 0.24
CA ALA A 146 20.48 -0.40 0.24
C ALA A 146 19.36 0.62 -0.09
N ARG A 147 19.44 1.84 0.45
CA ARG A 147 18.52 2.94 0.14
C ARG A 147 18.60 3.35 -1.33
N THR A 148 19.80 3.47 -1.87
CA THR A 148 20.02 3.81 -3.28
C THR A 148 19.42 2.77 -4.21
N LYS A 149 19.62 1.47 -3.91
CA LYS A 149 19.04 0.38 -4.70
C LYS A 149 17.52 0.32 -4.59
N LEU A 150 16.95 0.54 -3.41
CA LEU A 150 15.51 0.66 -3.22
C LEU A 150 14.95 1.85 -4.01
N LYS A 151 15.63 2.99 -4.02
CA LYS A 151 15.24 4.17 -4.79
C LYS A 151 15.25 3.87 -6.30
N GLU A 152 16.29 3.22 -6.81
CA GLU A 152 16.38 2.77 -8.21
C GLU A 152 15.19 1.86 -8.58
N LEU A 153 14.87 0.88 -7.73
CA LEU A 153 13.75 -0.03 -7.92
C LEU A 153 12.41 0.72 -8.00
N ILE A 154 12.14 1.62 -7.06
CA ILE A 154 10.87 2.37 -7.01
C ILE A 154 10.74 3.32 -8.21
N ILE A 155 11.81 4.02 -8.61
CA ILE A 155 11.79 4.90 -9.78
C ILE A 155 11.55 4.10 -11.05
N THR A 156 12.24 2.96 -11.22
CA THR A 156 12.08 2.10 -12.39
C THR A 156 10.64 1.56 -12.47
N ALA A 157 10.10 1.09 -11.36
CA ALA A 157 8.72 0.63 -11.29
C ALA A 157 7.71 1.75 -11.56
N SER A 158 7.94 2.96 -11.03
CA SER A 158 7.08 4.11 -11.28
C SER A 158 7.03 4.48 -12.78
N ARG A 159 8.16 4.42 -13.47
CA ARG A 159 8.23 4.64 -14.93
C ARG A 159 7.42 3.57 -15.68
N SER A 160 7.65 2.29 -15.37
CA SER A 160 6.92 1.18 -15.98
C SER A 160 5.41 1.26 -15.74
N TRP A 161 5.00 1.71 -14.55
CA TRP A 161 3.59 1.93 -14.22
C TRP A 161 2.97 3.06 -15.05
N LEU A 162 3.63 4.21 -15.13
CA LEU A 162 3.15 5.38 -15.88
C LEU A 162 3.04 5.13 -17.38
N GLU A 163 3.93 4.33 -17.94
CA GLU A 163 3.88 3.94 -19.36
C GLU A 163 2.62 3.12 -19.69
N ARG A 164 2.15 2.30 -18.74
CA ARG A 164 0.98 1.42 -18.90
C ARG A 164 -0.35 2.08 -18.52
N THR A 165 -0.30 3.22 -17.83
CA THR A 165 -1.49 3.94 -17.38
C THR A 165 -1.56 5.30 -18.06
N PRO A 166 -1.96 5.37 -19.36
CA PRO A 166 -1.90 6.60 -20.17
C PRO A 166 -2.70 7.76 -19.60
N ASP A 167 -3.79 7.47 -18.88
CA ASP A 167 -4.64 8.48 -18.25
C ASP A 167 -3.96 9.21 -17.08
N GLN A 168 -2.80 8.69 -16.61
CA GLN A 168 -1.98 9.31 -15.57
C GLN A 168 -0.74 10.03 -16.12
N LYS A 169 -0.59 10.15 -17.44
CA LYS A 169 0.56 10.82 -18.12
C LYS A 169 0.68 12.33 -17.87
N GLY A 170 -0.23 12.93 -17.12
CA GLY A 170 -0.17 14.34 -16.69
C GLY A 170 0.70 14.63 -15.49
N MET A 171 1.52 13.68 -15.01
CA MET A 171 2.32 13.82 -13.79
C MET A 171 3.44 14.86 -13.95
N GLY A 172 3.16 16.05 -13.48
CA GLY A 172 4.05 17.21 -13.51
C GLY A 172 3.30 18.52 -13.45
N THR A 173 1.97 18.50 -13.58
CA THR A 173 1.16 19.71 -13.46
C THR A 173 0.79 19.99 -12.00
N THR A 174 0.56 21.26 -11.68
CA THR A 174 0.06 21.70 -10.35
C THR A 174 -1.28 21.05 -9.97
N GLU A 175 -1.99 20.45 -10.92
CA GLU A 175 -3.28 19.77 -10.72
C GLU A 175 -3.08 18.36 -10.16
N ASP A 176 -2.11 17.60 -10.66
CA ASP A 176 -1.74 16.29 -10.13
C ASP A 176 -1.20 16.37 -8.69
N GLU A 177 -0.54 17.48 -8.36
CA GLU A 177 -0.08 17.75 -7.00
C GLU A 177 -1.25 17.87 -6.02
N LEU A 178 -2.36 18.49 -6.41
CA LEU A 178 -3.52 18.62 -5.53
C LEU A 178 -4.16 17.26 -5.22
N SER A 179 -4.35 16.41 -6.22
CA SER A 179 -4.90 15.06 -6.06
C SER A 179 -4.02 14.18 -5.16
N ARG A 180 -2.72 14.27 -5.34
CA ARG A 180 -1.76 13.55 -4.49
C ARG A 180 -1.81 14.05 -3.04
N ARG A 181 -1.74 15.37 -2.84
CA ARG A 181 -1.87 15.98 -1.50
C ARG A 181 -3.19 15.61 -0.83
N PHE A 182 -4.29 15.60 -1.56
CA PHE A 182 -5.59 15.18 -1.05
C PHE A 182 -5.57 13.69 -0.64
N SER A 183 -5.05 12.79 -1.49
CA SER A 183 -4.95 11.36 -1.18
C SER A 183 -4.07 11.11 0.06
N HIS A 184 -2.94 11.80 0.17
CA HIS A 184 -2.06 11.75 1.34
C HIS A 184 -2.78 12.23 2.62
N LEU A 185 -3.49 13.35 2.53
CA LEU A 185 -4.25 13.86 3.67
C LEU A 185 -5.35 12.88 4.10
N VAL A 186 -6.04 12.24 3.13
CA VAL A 186 -7.03 11.20 3.45
C VAL A 186 -6.37 10.03 4.18
N GLU A 187 -5.22 9.55 3.69
CA GLU A 187 -4.49 8.46 4.34
C GLU A 187 -4.05 8.82 5.76
N SER A 188 -3.60 10.04 5.98
CA SER A 188 -3.11 10.51 7.28
C SER A 188 -4.22 10.83 8.28
N HIS A 189 -5.45 11.18 7.81
CA HIS A 189 -6.49 11.76 8.67
C HIS A 189 -7.86 11.07 8.59
N TYR A 190 -8.04 9.98 7.82
CA TYR A 190 -9.34 9.32 7.66
C TYR A 190 -10.00 8.86 8.98
N GLN A 191 -9.20 8.69 10.04
CA GLN A 191 -9.70 8.31 11.37
C GLN A 191 -10.34 9.47 12.13
N SER A 192 -10.03 10.71 11.78
CA SER A 192 -10.47 11.90 12.51
C SER A 192 -11.23 12.90 11.64
N MET A 193 -11.07 12.85 10.31
CA MET A 193 -11.68 13.77 9.37
C MET A 193 -12.55 13.01 8.36
N HIS A 194 -13.84 13.30 8.35
CA HIS A 194 -14.81 12.56 7.52
C HIS A 194 -15.48 13.42 6.45
N SER A 195 -15.30 14.74 6.48
CA SER A 195 -15.97 15.66 5.55
C SER A 195 -15.01 16.26 4.54
N VAL A 196 -15.50 16.48 3.32
CA VAL A 196 -14.73 17.15 2.25
C VAL A 196 -14.29 18.57 2.66
N ALA A 197 -15.05 19.22 3.54
CA ALA A 197 -14.74 20.58 3.99
C ALA A 197 -13.47 20.65 4.84
N GLU A 198 -13.25 19.66 5.70
CA GLU A 198 -12.04 19.56 6.55
C GLU A 198 -10.78 19.44 5.68
N TYR A 199 -10.78 18.54 4.71
CA TYR A 199 -9.67 18.37 3.77
C TYR A 199 -9.44 19.58 2.88
N ALA A 200 -10.52 20.20 2.41
CA ALA A 200 -10.42 21.43 1.61
C ALA A 200 -9.79 22.57 2.43
N GLY A 201 -10.09 22.65 3.73
CA GLY A 201 -9.45 23.57 4.67
C GLY A 201 -7.93 23.36 4.77
N LEU A 202 -7.47 22.10 4.92
CA LEU A 202 -6.03 21.76 4.95
C LEU A 202 -5.32 22.07 3.63
N LEU A 203 -6.04 21.99 2.52
CA LEU A 203 -5.53 22.32 1.19
C LEU A 203 -5.63 23.81 0.83
N HIS A 204 -6.21 24.64 1.72
CA HIS A 204 -6.45 26.06 1.53
C HIS A 204 -7.27 26.38 0.25
N ILE A 205 -8.27 25.53 -0.06
CA ILE A 205 -9.20 25.72 -1.18
C ILE A 205 -10.65 25.51 -0.75
N SER A 206 -11.60 25.92 -1.60
CA SER A 206 -13.01 25.65 -1.32
C SER A 206 -13.38 24.18 -1.56
N PRO A 207 -14.36 23.60 -0.81
CA PRO A 207 -14.87 22.24 -1.07
C PRO A 207 -15.37 22.07 -2.52
N LYS A 208 -15.96 23.10 -3.12
CA LYS A 208 -16.40 23.10 -4.53
C LYS A 208 -15.21 22.96 -5.48
N THR A 209 -14.12 23.67 -5.22
CA THR A 209 -12.89 23.58 -6.02
C THR A 209 -12.26 22.19 -5.89
N LEU A 210 -12.17 21.65 -4.67
CA LEU A 210 -11.65 20.31 -4.43
C LEU A 210 -12.49 19.26 -5.18
N ASN A 211 -13.83 19.31 -5.02
CA ASN A 211 -14.72 18.37 -5.70
C ASN A 211 -14.55 18.41 -7.22
N ARG A 212 -14.56 19.61 -7.84
CA ARG A 212 -14.42 19.76 -9.28
C ARG A 212 -13.11 19.18 -9.80
N LYS A 213 -11.99 19.42 -9.09
CA LYS A 213 -10.67 18.95 -9.50
C LYS A 213 -10.54 17.43 -9.36
N ILE A 214 -10.89 16.87 -8.20
CA ILE A 214 -10.80 15.44 -7.96
C ILE A 214 -11.72 14.64 -8.89
N VAL A 215 -12.97 15.08 -9.10
CA VAL A 215 -13.88 14.40 -10.04
C VAL A 215 -13.34 14.43 -11.47
N ARG A 216 -12.74 15.55 -11.91
CA ARG A 216 -12.14 15.64 -13.24
C ARG A 216 -10.95 14.68 -13.40
N GLU A 217 -10.12 14.51 -12.38
CA GLU A 217 -8.88 13.74 -12.44
C GLU A 217 -9.10 12.25 -12.15
N LYS A 218 -9.96 11.92 -11.18
CA LYS A 218 -10.17 10.55 -10.71
C LYS A 218 -11.52 9.94 -11.09
N GLY A 219 -12.42 10.70 -11.70
CA GLY A 219 -13.77 10.25 -12.06
C GLY A 219 -14.71 10.03 -10.89
N ILE A 220 -14.26 10.16 -9.63
CA ILE A 220 -15.02 9.93 -8.41
C ILE A 220 -14.91 11.13 -7.46
N SER A 221 -15.93 11.31 -6.59
CA SER A 221 -15.94 12.45 -5.68
C SER A 221 -14.97 12.30 -4.50
N PRO A 222 -14.44 13.42 -3.95
CA PRO A 222 -13.64 13.38 -2.71
C PRO A 222 -14.36 12.67 -1.56
N ASN A 223 -15.66 12.86 -1.43
CA ASN A 223 -16.46 12.20 -0.42
C ASN A 223 -16.46 10.66 -0.57
N THR A 224 -16.53 10.19 -1.81
CA THR A 224 -16.43 8.75 -2.11
C THR A 224 -15.05 8.21 -1.72
N ILE A 225 -13.98 8.95 -2.01
CA ILE A 225 -12.60 8.60 -1.64
C ILE A 225 -12.48 8.44 -0.12
N ILE A 226 -12.90 9.44 0.64
CA ILE A 226 -12.86 9.41 2.11
C ILE A 226 -13.64 8.20 2.65
N LYS A 227 -14.89 8.02 2.20
CA LYS A 227 -15.75 6.90 2.63
C LYS A 227 -15.13 5.54 2.33
N ASN A 228 -14.61 5.36 1.12
CA ASN A 228 -13.99 4.10 0.72
C ASN A 228 -12.78 3.77 1.60
N ARG A 229 -11.95 4.78 1.94
CA ARG A 229 -10.80 4.58 2.84
C ARG A 229 -11.22 4.14 4.24
N ILE A 230 -12.23 4.78 4.80
CA ILE A 230 -12.79 4.41 6.11
C ILE A 230 -13.35 2.99 6.08
N ILE A 231 -14.13 2.64 5.05
CA ILE A 231 -14.71 1.31 4.89
C ILE A 231 -13.63 0.24 4.71
N LEU A 232 -12.58 0.51 3.94
CA LEU A 232 -11.47 -0.42 3.78
C LEU A 232 -10.82 -0.71 5.13
N GLN A 233 -10.55 0.32 5.94
CA GLN A 233 -10.00 0.12 7.28
C GLN A 233 -10.95 -0.64 8.21
N ALA A 234 -12.24 -0.31 8.16
CA ALA A 234 -13.25 -1.04 8.92
C ALA A 234 -13.27 -2.54 8.57
N LYS A 235 -13.22 -2.88 7.28
CA LYS A 235 -13.14 -4.27 6.81
C LYS A 235 -11.88 -4.98 7.32
N ARG A 236 -10.72 -4.31 7.25
CA ARG A 236 -9.45 -4.85 7.75
C ARG A 236 -9.52 -5.14 9.25
N LEU A 237 -10.02 -4.20 10.06
CA LEU A 237 -10.18 -4.39 11.50
C LEU A 237 -11.18 -5.50 11.84
N LEU A 238 -12.29 -5.58 11.11
CA LEU A 238 -13.30 -6.62 11.30
C LEU A 238 -12.77 -8.02 10.97
N ALA A 239 -11.95 -8.15 9.93
CA ALA A 239 -11.43 -9.45 9.47
C ALA A 239 -10.22 -9.94 10.28
N ASN A 240 -9.36 -9.02 10.76
CA ASN A 240 -8.04 -9.37 11.28
C ASN A 240 -7.85 -9.07 12.78
N THR A 241 -8.90 -8.63 13.49
CA THR A 241 -8.84 -8.34 14.92
C THR A 241 -10.11 -8.80 15.65
N ASP A 242 -9.97 -9.03 16.96
CA ASP A 242 -11.09 -9.34 17.86
C ASP A 242 -11.77 -8.10 18.42
N LEU A 243 -11.42 -6.90 17.94
CA LEU A 243 -12.02 -5.65 18.41
C LEU A 243 -13.56 -5.67 18.22
N SER A 244 -14.29 -5.24 19.21
CA SER A 244 -15.73 -5.06 19.10
C SER A 244 -16.10 -3.99 18.05
N VAL A 245 -17.31 -4.06 17.51
CA VAL A 245 -17.80 -3.04 16.57
C VAL A 245 -17.79 -1.63 17.19
N LYS A 246 -17.95 -1.53 18.52
CA LYS A 246 -17.86 -0.26 19.25
C LYS A 246 -16.44 0.28 19.26
N GLU A 247 -15.45 -0.57 19.53
CA GLU A 247 -14.03 -0.16 19.52
C GLU A 247 -13.59 0.25 18.12
N ILE A 248 -14.00 -0.52 17.08
CA ILE A 248 -13.71 -0.18 15.68
C ILE A 248 -14.33 1.16 15.31
N SER A 249 -15.60 1.40 15.67
CA SER A 249 -16.25 2.69 15.39
C SER A 249 -15.52 3.84 16.05
N GLY A 250 -15.09 3.68 17.30
CA GLY A 250 -14.29 4.68 18.03
C GLY A 250 -12.93 4.94 17.40
N GLN A 251 -12.20 3.88 16.98
CA GLN A 251 -10.91 4.03 16.28
C GLN A 251 -11.04 4.74 14.93
N LEU A 252 -12.20 4.64 14.30
CA LEU A 252 -12.53 5.30 13.03
C LEU A 252 -13.17 6.68 13.22
N GLY A 253 -13.16 7.23 14.45
CA GLY A 253 -13.63 8.58 14.75
C GLY A 253 -15.16 8.73 14.77
N TYR A 254 -15.89 7.65 14.98
CA TYR A 254 -17.36 7.69 15.14
C TYR A 254 -17.74 7.64 16.62
N ASP A 255 -18.35 8.70 17.13
CA ASP A 255 -18.87 8.75 18.49
C ASP A 255 -20.10 7.86 18.68
N ASP A 256 -20.93 7.73 17.64
CA ASP A 256 -22.14 6.87 17.64
C ASP A 256 -21.91 5.59 16.82
N GLN A 257 -21.84 4.47 17.54
CA GLN A 257 -21.76 3.14 16.96
C GLN A 257 -22.93 2.84 16.00
N SER A 258 -24.14 3.30 16.30
CA SER A 258 -25.32 3.04 15.47
C SER A 258 -25.23 3.75 14.12
N TYR A 259 -24.65 4.95 14.13
CA TYR A 259 -24.33 5.68 12.89
C TYR A 259 -23.31 4.94 12.06
N PHE A 260 -22.21 4.48 12.67
CA PHE A 260 -21.19 3.69 11.99
C PHE A 260 -21.75 2.41 11.38
N VAL A 261 -22.57 1.64 12.12
CA VAL A 261 -23.20 0.41 11.62
C VAL A 261 -24.07 0.69 10.39
N ARG A 262 -24.87 1.75 10.41
CA ARG A 262 -25.68 2.17 9.23
C ARG A 262 -24.81 2.59 8.06
N PHE A 263 -23.78 3.39 8.32
CA PHE A 263 -22.80 3.83 7.32
C PHE A 263 -22.13 2.62 6.66
N PHE A 264 -21.61 1.69 7.45
CA PHE A 264 -20.93 0.49 6.95
C PHE A 264 -21.90 -0.36 6.10
N LYS A 265 -23.13 -0.58 6.57
CA LYS A 265 -24.15 -1.35 5.83
C LYS A 265 -24.53 -0.71 4.51
N ILE A 266 -24.68 0.62 4.46
CA ILE A 266 -24.98 1.35 3.21
C ILE A 266 -23.85 1.19 2.20
N GLN A 267 -22.60 1.25 2.65
CA GLN A 267 -21.43 1.18 1.77
C GLN A 267 -21.07 -0.25 1.32
N THR A 268 -21.41 -1.28 2.11
CA THR A 268 -20.96 -2.67 1.85
C THR A 268 -22.11 -3.64 1.57
N GLY A 269 -23.34 -3.23 1.79
CA GLY A 269 -24.53 -4.10 1.70
C GLY A 269 -24.74 -5.00 2.92
N LYS A 270 -23.79 -5.10 3.86
CA LYS A 270 -23.81 -6.00 5.02
C LYS A 270 -23.53 -5.23 6.30
N SER A 271 -24.04 -5.70 7.44
CA SER A 271 -23.65 -5.15 8.74
C SER A 271 -22.19 -5.55 9.09
N PRO A 272 -21.51 -4.80 9.98
CA PRO A 272 -20.17 -5.17 10.44
C PRO A 272 -20.08 -6.60 11.01
N VAL A 273 -21.12 -7.03 11.74
CA VAL A 273 -21.19 -8.38 12.35
C VAL A 273 -21.31 -9.46 11.27
N GLU A 274 -22.17 -9.24 10.27
CA GLU A 274 -22.34 -10.17 9.13
C GLU A 274 -21.03 -10.27 8.35
N PHE A 275 -20.38 -9.14 8.07
CA PHE A 275 -19.10 -9.11 7.38
C PHE A 275 -18.02 -9.90 8.13
N ARG A 276 -17.88 -9.69 9.45
CA ARG A 276 -16.91 -10.44 10.27
C ARG A 276 -17.13 -11.94 10.20
N LYS A 277 -18.38 -12.39 10.33
CA LYS A 277 -18.71 -13.83 10.28
C LYS A 277 -18.33 -14.50 8.96
N GLU A 278 -18.37 -13.77 7.86
CA GLU A 278 -17.95 -14.28 6.55
C GLU A 278 -16.44 -14.29 6.42
N ALA A 279 -15.78 -13.18 6.78
CA ALA A 279 -14.32 -13.04 6.68
C ALA A 279 -13.54 -14.00 7.60
N THR A 280 -14.16 -14.51 8.67
CA THR A 280 -13.52 -15.48 9.59
C THR A 280 -13.87 -16.94 9.26
N LYS A 281 -14.63 -17.21 8.20
CA LYS A 281 -14.99 -18.58 7.77
C LYS A 281 -14.03 -19.17 6.72
N ASP A 282 -13.16 -18.35 6.13
CA ASP A 282 -12.10 -18.72 5.20
C ASP A 282 -10.75 -18.75 5.91
#